data_7ec910b4050a5dadbe9efc2807d10fb1
#
_entry.id   7ec910b4050a5dadbe9efc2807d10fb1
#
_cell.length_a   1.000
_cell.length_b   1.000
_cell.length_c   1.000
_cell.angle_alpha   90.00
_cell.angle_beta   90.00
_cell.angle_gamma   90.00
#
_symmetry.space_group_name_H-M   'P 1'
#
loop_
_entity.id
_entity.type
_entity.pdbx_description
1 polymer ?
#
loop_
_entity_poly.entity_id
_entity_poly.type
_entity_poly.pdbx_seq_one_letter_code
_entity_poly.pdbx_strand_id
1 'polypeptide(L)'
;IILYDIAVHLVAPFSRKPRKMMKGHWVVYELLRQQLEKDARYIWFHAASLGEFEQGRPLIEKIRAKYPDYRILLTFFSPSGYEVRKNYRGADIVCYLPFDKPRNVRKFLDLVNPCMAFFIKYEFWKNYLDELHKRRIPVYSVSSIFRRGQIFFKWYGGTYRNVLRNFDHIFVQNERSKRYLAKIGINRVTVVGDTRFDRVLQIREEAKDLPLVELFKNNTMTFVAGSSWQPDEDLFIEYFNQHPEVKL
;
A
#
# COMPACT_ATOMS: atom_id res chain seq x y z
N ILE A 1 -5.22 17.92 -4.66
CA ILE A 1 -6.36 16.96 -4.67
C ILE A 1 -7.41 17.42 -5.70
N ILE A 2 -7.90 18.68 -5.66
CA ILE A 2 -8.92 19.18 -6.62
C ILE A 2 -8.44 19.07 -8.07
N LEU A 3 -7.22 19.51 -8.37
CA LEU A 3 -6.63 19.40 -9.71
C LEU A 3 -6.47 17.95 -10.17
N TYR A 4 -6.08 17.05 -9.27
CA TYR A 4 -6.00 15.62 -9.55
C TYR A 4 -7.38 15.02 -9.86
N ASP A 5 -8.38 15.37 -9.08
CA ASP A 5 -9.76 14.94 -9.29
C ASP A 5 -10.30 15.40 -10.64
N ILE A 6 -10.10 16.67 -11.01
CA ILE A 6 -10.46 17.22 -12.32
C ILE A 6 -9.73 16.43 -13.43
N ALA A 7 -8.43 16.20 -13.29
CA ALA A 7 -7.64 15.45 -14.27
C ALA A 7 -8.16 14.02 -14.45
N VAL A 8 -8.50 13.33 -13.35
CA VAL A 8 -9.07 11.98 -13.41
C VAL A 8 -10.41 11.98 -14.14
N HIS A 9 -11.29 12.95 -13.87
CA HIS A 9 -12.58 13.07 -14.56
C HIS A 9 -12.43 13.35 -16.06
N LEU A 10 -11.47 14.20 -16.45
CA LEU A 10 -11.19 14.51 -17.86
C LEU A 10 -10.59 13.32 -18.63
N VAL A 11 -9.75 12.51 -17.97
CA VAL A 11 -9.05 11.37 -18.61
C VAL A 11 -9.88 10.07 -18.56
N ALA A 12 -10.80 9.95 -17.62
CA ALA A 12 -11.59 8.72 -17.43
C ALA A 12 -12.36 8.24 -18.68
N PRO A 13 -12.95 9.11 -19.55
CA PRO A 13 -13.59 8.68 -20.78
C PRO A 13 -12.63 7.97 -21.75
N PHE A 14 -11.37 8.38 -21.75
CA PHE A 14 -10.36 7.93 -22.71
C PHE A 14 -9.44 6.82 -22.20
N SER A 15 -9.49 6.48 -20.89
CA SER A 15 -8.59 5.49 -20.30
C SER A 15 -9.33 4.50 -19.41
N ARG A 16 -9.00 3.20 -19.55
CA ARG A 16 -9.61 2.12 -18.76
C ARG A 16 -9.32 2.23 -17.26
N LYS A 17 -8.11 2.65 -16.89
CA LYS A 17 -7.66 2.71 -15.49
C LYS A 17 -8.39 3.79 -14.68
N PRO A 18 -8.42 5.06 -15.08
CA PRO A 18 -9.23 6.09 -14.42
C PRO A 18 -10.73 5.76 -14.38
N ARG A 19 -11.28 5.17 -15.46
CA ARG A 19 -12.69 4.75 -15.52
C ARG A 19 -13.03 3.71 -14.45
N LYS A 20 -12.21 2.67 -14.30
CA LYS A 20 -12.39 1.65 -13.24
C LYS A 20 -12.29 2.28 -11.84
N MET A 21 -11.32 3.16 -11.63
CA MET A 21 -11.13 3.87 -10.39
C MET A 21 -12.36 4.70 -10.03
N MET A 22 -12.87 5.52 -10.94
CA MET A 22 -14.08 6.30 -10.72
C MET A 22 -15.27 5.42 -10.38
N LYS A 23 -15.54 4.38 -11.17
CA LYS A 23 -16.64 3.44 -10.90
C LYS A 23 -16.52 2.83 -9.49
N GLY A 24 -15.32 2.39 -9.10
CA GLY A 24 -15.07 1.85 -7.77
C GLY A 24 -15.36 2.84 -6.64
N HIS A 25 -14.96 4.11 -6.81
CA HIS A 25 -15.25 5.16 -5.83
C HIS A 25 -16.74 5.53 -5.71
N TRP A 26 -17.54 5.26 -6.73
CA TRP A 26 -18.98 5.48 -6.68
C TRP A 26 -19.71 4.39 -5.90
N VAL A 27 -19.33 3.12 -6.13
CA VAL A 27 -20.02 1.96 -5.53
C VAL A 27 -19.58 1.63 -4.12
N VAL A 28 -18.46 2.21 -3.64
CA VAL A 28 -17.88 1.87 -2.35
C VAL A 28 -18.82 2.03 -1.16
N TYR A 29 -19.64 3.07 -1.16
CA TYR A 29 -20.56 3.32 -0.04
C TYR A 29 -21.68 2.29 0.03
N GLU A 30 -22.14 1.81 -1.11
CA GLU A 30 -23.16 0.75 -1.18
C GLU A 30 -22.56 -0.58 -0.70
N LEU A 31 -21.36 -0.93 -1.21
CA LEU A 31 -20.63 -2.10 -0.77
C LEU A 31 -20.42 -2.09 0.75
N LEU A 32 -19.98 -0.97 1.31
CA LEU A 32 -19.77 -0.83 2.76
C LEU A 32 -21.07 -1.03 3.55
N ARG A 33 -22.19 -0.44 3.11
CA ARG A 33 -23.49 -0.63 3.80
C ARG A 33 -23.95 -2.08 3.79
N GLN A 34 -23.64 -2.84 2.73
CA GLN A 34 -24.02 -4.24 2.60
C GLN A 34 -23.12 -5.18 3.39
N GLN A 35 -21.82 -4.85 3.54
CA GLN A 35 -20.84 -5.76 4.10
C GLN A 35 -20.41 -5.43 5.54
N LEU A 36 -20.63 -4.20 6.01
CA LEU A 36 -20.32 -3.85 7.39
C LEU A 36 -21.23 -4.58 8.36
N GLU A 37 -20.63 -5.33 9.27
CA GLU A 37 -21.34 -5.97 10.36
C GLU A 37 -21.61 -4.95 11.48
N LYS A 38 -22.85 -4.95 11.97
CA LYS A 38 -23.25 -4.10 13.11
C LYS A 38 -22.44 -4.52 14.35
N ASP A 39 -21.99 -3.54 15.09
CA ASP A 39 -21.22 -3.71 16.34
C ASP A 39 -19.82 -4.36 16.18
N ALA A 40 -19.38 -4.68 14.97
CA ALA A 40 -18.05 -5.19 14.73
C ALA A 40 -16.98 -4.09 14.85
N ARG A 41 -15.82 -4.45 15.41
CA ARG A 41 -14.67 -3.55 15.58
C ARG A 41 -13.74 -3.70 14.38
N TYR A 42 -13.66 -2.68 13.53
CA TYR A 42 -12.84 -2.70 12.33
C TYR A 42 -11.44 -2.12 12.56
N ILE A 43 -10.41 -2.85 12.17
CA ILE A 43 -9.05 -2.33 11.96
C ILE A 43 -8.95 -2.01 10.46
N TRP A 44 -8.64 -0.75 10.15
CA TRP A 44 -8.56 -0.29 8.78
C TRP A 44 -7.11 -0.26 8.28
N PHE A 45 -6.87 -0.92 7.15
CA PHE A 45 -5.61 -0.86 6.40
C PHE A 45 -5.82 -0.12 5.09
N HIS A 46 -4.91 0.79 4.76
CA HIS A 46 -4.88 1.46 3.46
C HIS A 46 -3.54 1.24 2.77
N ALA A 47 -3.60 0.76 1.51
CA ALA A 47 -2.48 0.64 0.60
C ALA A 47 -2.91 1.17 -0.77
N ALA A 48 -2.20 2.15 -1.36
CA ALA A 48 -2.65 2.72 -2.61
C ALA A 48 -2.58 1.74 -3.79
N SER A 49 -1.64 0.81 -3.76
CA SER A 49 -1.33 -0.11 -4.87
C SER A 49 -1.01 -1.52 -4.39
N LEU A 50 -0.87 -2.46 -5.33
CA LEU A 50 -0.46 -3.84 -5.04
C LEU A 50 0.90 -3.90 -4.33
N GLY A 51 1.89 -3.11 -4.78
CA GLY A 51 3.23 -3.13 -4.19
C GLY A 51 3.25 -2.64 -2.74
N GLU A 52 2.40 -1.69 -2.37
CA GLU A 52 2.24 -1.25 -0.99
C GLU A 52 1.49 -2.28 -0.15
N PHE A 53 0.46 -2.90 -0.72
CA PHE A 53 -0.24 -4.00 -0.06
C PHE A 53 0.72 -5.13 0.32
N GLU A 54 1.60 -5.57 -0.59
CA GLU A 54 2.57 -6.64 -0.28
C GLU A 54 3.51 -6.26 0.87
N GLN A 55 3.78 -4.97 1.10
CA GLN A 55 4.53 -4.50 2.27
C GLN A 55 3.69 -4.51 3.57
N GLY A 56 2.40 -4.26 3.47
CA GLY A 56 1.48 -4.29 4.61
C GLY A 56 0.97 -5.70 4.95
N ARG A 57 1.01 -6.61 4.00
CA ARG A 57 0.41 -7.94 4.09
C ARG A 57 0.90 -8.75 5.30
N PRO A 58 2.21 -8.83 5.63
CA PRO A 58 2.66 -9.56 6.81
C PRO A 58 2.05 -9.02 8.11
N LEU A 59 1.85 -7.70 8.22
CA LEU A 59 1.21 -7.09 9.37
C LEU A 59 -0.28 -7.45 9.43
N ILE A 60 -0.98 -7.41 8.29
CA ILE A 60 -2.41 -7.79 8.21
C ILE A 60 -2.58 -9.23 8.67
N GLU A 61 -1.77 -10.16 8.16
CA GLU A 61 -1.83 -11.58 8.49
C GLU A 61 -1.52 -11.85 9.97
N LYS A 62 -0.51 -11.18 10.54
CA LYS A 62 -0.19 -11.26 11.97
C LYS A 62 -1.32 -10.71 12.86
N ILE A 63 -1.93 -9.60 12.48
CA ILE A 63 -3.07 -9.03 13.22
C ILE A 63 -4.28 -9.95 13.13
N ARG A 64 -4.59 -10.49 11.95
CA ARG A 64 -5.67 -11.47 11.77
C ARG A 64 -5.48 -12.69 12.66
N ALA A 65 -4.28 -13.25 12.71
CA ALA A 65 -3.98 -14.42 13.51
C ALA A 65 -4.04 -14.15 15.03
N LYS A 66 -3.53 -12.99 15.45
CA LYS A 66 -3.41 -12.65 16.89
C LYS A 66 -4.70 -12.08 17.49
N TYR A 67 -5.53 -11.42 16.67
CA TYR A 67 -6.72 -10.68 17.11
C TYR A 67 -7.94 -11.06 16.26
N PRO A 68 -8.45 -12.31 16.35
CA PRO A 68 -9.51 -12.82 15.50
C PRO A 68 -10.87 -12.13 15.72
N ASP A 69 -11.07 -11.48 16.87
CA ASP A 69 -12.30 -10.76 17.20
C ASP A 69 -12.45 -9.42 16.44
N TYR A 70 -11.37 -8.95 15.81
CA TYR A 70 -11.42 -7.74 15.00
C TYR A 70 -11.68 -8.09 13.53
N ARG A 71 -12.49 -7.27 12.90
CA ARG A 71 -12.67 -7.29 11.44
C ARG A 71 -11.62 -6.42 10.76
N ILE A 72 -11.16 -6.84 9.60
CA ILE A 72 -10.17 -6.11 8.81
C ILE A 72 -10.84 -5.50 7.59
N LEU A 73 -10.79 -4.17 7.50
CA LEU A 73 -11.11 -3.43 6.28
C LEU A 73 -9.81 -3.10 5.55
N LEU A 74 -9.69 -3.51 4.30
CA LEU A 74 -8.58 -3.17 3.42
C LEU A 74 -9.07 -2.25 2.30
N THR A 75 -8.43 -1.10 2.15
CA THR A 75 -8.75 -0.16 1.07
C THR A 75 -7.60 0.02 0.11
N PHE A 76 -7.93 0.12 -1.18
CA PHE A 76 -7.00 0.47 -2.25
C PHE A 76 -7.40 1.79 -2.90
N PHE A 77 -6.41 2.55 -3.37
CA PHE A 77 -6.68 3.71 -4.20
C PHE A 77 -6.60 3.38 -5.70
N SER A 78 -5.65 2.55 -6.10
CA SER A 78 -5.41 2.16 -7.48
C SER A 78 -6.08 0.83 -7.86
N PRO A 79 -6.60 0.70 -9.10
CA PRO A 79 -7.06 -0.58 -9.61
C PRO A 79 -6.02 -1.69 -9.58
N SER A 80 -4.72 -1.36 -9.67
CA SER A 80 -3.64 -2.37 -9.63
C SER A 80 -3.62 -3.18 -8.33
N GLY A 81 -4.02 -2.58 -7.22
CA GLY A 81 -4.19 -3.29 -5.95
C GLY A 81 -5.55 -3.98 -5.85
N TYR A 82 -6.62 -3.22 -6.06
CA TYR A 82 -7.99 -3.71 -5.88
C TYR A 82 -8.33 -4.89 -6.80
N GLU A 83 -8.09 -4.79 -8.10
CA GLU A 83 -8.47 -5.83 -9.06
C GLU A 83 -7.77 -7.17 -8.79
N VAL A 84 -6.54 -7.12 -8.28
CA VAL A 84 -5.75 -8.31 -7.95
C VAL A 84 -6.15 -8.87 -6.58
N ARG A 85 -6.54 -8.01 -5.62
CA ARG A 85 -6.73 -8.39 -4.21
C ARG A 85 -8.15 -8.22 -3.69
N LYS A 86 -9.15 -7.93 -4.52
CA LYS A 86 -10.56 -7.79 -4.11
C LYS A 86 -11.14 -9.03 -3.39
N ASN A 87 -10.57 -10.21 -3.63
CA ASN A 87 -10.95 -11.47 -2.99
C ASN A 87 -9.89 -11.94 -1.96
N TYR A 88 -9.12 -11.02 -1.39
CA TYR A 88 -8.09 -11.36 -0.40
C TYR A 88 -8.73 -11.85 0.90
N ARG A 89 -8.47 -13.10 1.26
CA ARG A 89 -9.08 -13.78 2.42
C ARG A 89 -8.58 -13.28 3.78
N GLY A 90 -7.49 -12.52 3.81
CA GLY A 90 -6.95 -11.92 5.03
C GLY A 90 -7.68 -10.65 5.49
N ALA A 91 -8.64 -10.14 4.69
CA ALA A 91 -9.51 -9.01 5.05
C ALA A 91 -10.97 -9.41 4.90
N ASP A 92 -11.83 -8.88 5.78
CA ASP A 92 -13.29 -9.13 5.75
C ASP A 92 -13.94 -8.29 4.66
N ILE A 93 -13.47 -7.06 4.46
CA ILE A 93 -13.95 -6.15 3.43
C ILE A 93 -12.75 -5.61 2.65
N VAL A 94 -12.84 -5.66 1.31
CA VAL A 94 -11.86 -5.03 0.42
C VAL A 94 -12.60 -4.07 -0.51
N CYS A 95 -12.20 -2.80 -0.50
CA CYS A 95 -12.85 -1.79 -1.33
C CYS A 95 -11.88 -0.69 -1.80
N TYR A 96 -12.37 0.22 -2.64
CA TYR A 96 -11.64 1.44 -2.96
C TYR A 96 -11.74 2.45 -1.81
N LEU A 97 -10.66 3.23 -1.59
CA LEU A 97 -10.70 4.40 -0.73
C LEU A 97 -11.41 5.54 -1.48
N PRO A 98 -12.50 6.15 -0.95
CA PRO A 98 -13.09 7.34 -1.54
C PRO A 98 -12.09 8.49 -1.67
N PHE A 99 -12.25 9.32 -2.71
CA PHE A 99 -11.39 10.50 -2.89
C PHE A 99 -11.31 11.35 -1.63
N ASP A 100 -10.10 11.84 -1.31
CA ASP A 100 -9.79 12.63 -0.11
C ASP A 100 -10.43 14.04 -0.15
N LYS A 101 -11.77 14.08 -0.17
CA LYS A 101 -12.62 15.27 -0.05
C LYS A 101 -13.29 15.27 1.31
N PRO A 102 -13.41 16.41 2.01
CA PRO A 102 -13.95 16.44 3.38
C PRO A 102 -15.30 15.75 3.54
N ARG A 103 -16.20 15.88 2.55
CA ARG A 103 -17.51 15.22 2.56
C ARG A 103 -17.40 13.70 2.44
N ASN A 104 -16.53 13.22 1.53
CA ASN A 104 -16.32 11.79 1.31
C ASN A 104 -15.70 11.13 2.54
N VAL A 105 -14.68 11.80 3.09
CA VAL A 105 -13.95 11.33 4.28
C VAL A 105 -14.90 11.17 5.46
N ARG A 106 -15.70 12.20 5.77
CA ARG A 106 -16.69 12.12 6.86
C ARG A 106 -17.66 10.97 6.64
N LYS A 107 -18.27 10.89 5.44
CA LYS A 107 -19.21 9.82 5.10
C LYS A 107 -18.61 8.42 5.22
N PHE A 108 -17.34 8.25 4.80
CA PHE A 108 -16.64 6.98 4.91
C PHE A 108 -16.38 6.62 6.38
N LEU A 109 -15.85 7.56 7.18
CA LEU A 109 -15.55 7.33 8.58
C LEU A 109 -16.82 7.20 9.45
N ASP A 110 -17.94 7.83 9.07
CA ASP A 110 -19.23 7.64 9.73
C ASP A 110 -19.78 6.22 9.52
N LEU A 111 -19.53 5.63 8.35
CA LEU A 111 -19.94 4.25 8.06
C LEU A 111 -19.01 3.22 8.70
N VAL A 112 -17.72 3.37 8.54
CA VAL A 112 -16.72 2.37 8.96
C VAL A 112 -16.41 2.45 10.44
N ASN A 113 -16.31 3.66 11.00
CA ASN A 113 -15.91 3.95 12.38
C ASN A 113 -14.79 3.03 12.89
N PRO A 114 -13.61 3.04 12.26
CA PRO A 114 -12.56 2.08 12.60
C PRO A 114 -12.00 2.35 14.00
N CYS A 115 -11.64 1.29 14.72
CA CYS A 115 -11.00 1.44 16.03
C CYS A 115 -9.53 1.87 15.94
N MET A 116 -8.87 1.65 14.81
CA MET A 116 -7.54 2.14 14.45
C MET A 116 -7.33 2.05 12.94
N ALA A 117 -6.35 2.81 12.42
CA ALA A 117 -6.01 2.82 10.99
C ALA A 117 -4.51 2.69 10.75
N PHE A 118 -4.15 1.92 9.74
CA PHE A 118 -2.78 1.73 9.25
C PHE A 118 -2.66 2.18 7.81
N PHE A 119 -1.77 3.14 7.56
CA PHE A 119 -1.44 3.63 6.22
C PHE A 119 -0.08 3.09 5.81
N ILE A 120 -0.03 2.37 4.69
CA ILE A 120 1.17 1.70 4.22
C ILE A 120 1.97 2.64 3.34
N LYS A 121 3.24 2.87 3.69
CA LYS A 121 4.21 3.67 2.91
C LYS A 121 3.91 5.18 2.91
N TYR A 122 3.62 5.77 1.72
CA TYR A 122 3.57 7.22 1.50
C TYR A 122 2.14 7.79 1.47
N GLU A 123 1.22 7.14 2.14
CA GLU A 123 -0.20 7.46 2.09
C GLU A 123 -0.55 8.56 3.10
N PHE A 124 -0.22 9.81 2.75
CA PHE A 124 -0.42 11.00 3.58
C PHE A 124 -1.67 11.79 3.17
N TRP A 125 -2.83 11.14 3.23
CA TRP A 125 -4.15 11.67 2.85
C TRP A 125 -4.65 12.68 3.87
N LYS A 126 -4.46 13.98 3.58
CA LYS A 126 -4.66 15.07 4.55
C LYS A 126 -6.02 15.04 5.23
N ASN A 127 -7.12 14.98 4.45
CA ASN A 127 -8.45 15.07 5.06
C ASN A 127 -8.80 13.81 5.87
N TYR A 128 -8.33 12.62 5.44
CA TYR A 128 -8.48 11.39 6.22
C TYR A 128 -7.70 11.49 7.53
N LEU A 129 -6.46 11.92 7.50
CA LEU A 129 -5.62 12.02 8.69
C LEU A 129 -6.12 13.09 9.67
N ASP A 130 -6.57 14.24 9.15
CA ASP A 130 -7.18 15.29 9.97
C ASP A 130 -8.47 14.81 10.66
N GLU A 131 -9.33 14.10 9.94
CA GLU A 131 -10.61 13.63 10.49
C GLU A 131 -10.42 12.46 11.47
N LEU A 132 -9.48 11.54 11.21
CA LEU A 132 -9.09 10.49 12.15
C LEU A 132 -8.57 11.08 13.47
N HIS A 133 -7.66 12.04 13.38
CA HIS A 133 -7.12 12.74 14.54
C HIS A 133 -8.23 13.46 15.32
N LYS A 134 -9.13 14.19 14.66
CA LYS A 134 -10.28 14.84 15.26
C LYS A 134 -11.19 13.88 16.02
N ARG A 135 -11.39 12.67 15.46
CA ARG A 135 -12.20 11.59 16.08
C ARG A 135 -11.44 10.82 17.15
N ARG A 136 -10.17 11.13 17.40
CA ARG A 136 -9.28 10.40 18.31
C ARG A 136 -9.14 8.92 17.95
N ILE A 137 -9.21 8.59 16.67
CA ILE A 137 -8.96 7.26 16.15
C ILE A 137 -7.46 7.11 15.94
N PRO A 138 -6.79 6.15 16.61
CA PRO A 138 -5.36 5.94 16.46
C PRO A 138 -4.98 5.63 15.01
N VAL A 139 -3.94 6.32 14.49
CA VAL A 139 -3.49 6.15 13.12
C VAL A 139 -1.97 5.98 13.04
N TYR A 140 -1.56 4.98 12.29
CA TYR A 140 -0.17 4.55 12.16
C TYR A 140 0.29 4.58 10.71
N SER A 141 1.50 5.09 10.48
CA SER A 141 2.18 4.92 9.19
C SER A 141 3.16 3.76 9.27
N VAL A 142 3.14 2.86 8.30
CA VAL A 142 3.96 1.63 8.31
C VAL A 142 4.83 1.56 7.07
N SER A 143 6.10 1.15 7.27
CA SER A 143 7.08 0.95 6.20
C SER A 143 7.39 2.21 5.37
N SER A 144 7.35 3.39 6.01
CA SER A 144 7.62 4.67 5.35
C SER A 144 9.11 4.95 5.19
N ILE A 145 9.48 5.62 4.10
CA ILE A 145 10.83 6.17 3.89
C ILE A 145 10.74 7.67 3.70
N PHE A 146 11.60 8.41 4.39
CA PHE A 146 11.70 9.85 4.24
C PHE A 146 13.03 10.26 3.63
N ARG A 147 12.98 11.23 2.68
CA ARG A 147 14.14 11.74 1.94
C ARG A 147 14.23 13.24 2.07
N ARG A 148 15.45 13.79 2.13
CA ARG A 148 15.74 15.22 2.31
C ARG A 148 14.99 16.14 1.32
N GLY A 149 14.79 15.67 0.08
CA GLY A 149 14.13 16.46 -0.98
C GLY A 149 12.63 16.63 -0.83
N GLN A 150 11.97 15.84 0.05
CA GLN A 150 10.52 15.88 0.19
C GLN A 150 10.03 17.20 0.81
N ILE A 151 8.81 17.58 0.47
CA ILE A 151 8.18 18.87 0.84
C ILE A 151 8.11 19.08 2.35
N PHE A 152 8.01 18.03 3.14
CA PHE A 152 7.97 18.07 4.61
C PHE A 152 9.21 18.76 5.21
N PHE A 153 10.35 18.68 4.55
CA PHE A 153 11.65 19.20 5.02
C PHE A 153 12.01 20.55 4.40
N LYS A 154 11.13 21.11 3.54
CA LYS A 154 11.32 22.43 2.96
C LYS A 154 10.78 23.51 3.89
N TRP A 155 11.35 24.72 3.84
CA TRP A 155 10.92 25.85 4.68
C TRP A 155 9.43 26.18 4.50
N TYR A 156 8.87 26.01 3.31
CA TYR A 156 7.45 26.23 2.98
C TYR A 156 6.55 25.01 3.23
N GLY A 157 7.09 23.92 3.75
CA GLY A 157 6.37 22.65 3.95
C GLY A 157 5.52 22.56 5.21
N GLY A 158 5.21 23.68 5.89
CA GLY A 158 4.51 23.72 7.17
C GLY A 158 3.19 22.93 7.19
N THR A 159 2.33 23.18 6.23
CA THR A 159 1.03 22.50 6.09
C THR A 159 1.20 20.98 5.96
N TYR A 160 2.19 20.53 5.19
CA TYR A 160 2.45 19.10 5.01
C TYR A 160 3.05 18.45 6.27
N ARG A 161 3.86 19.20 7.05
CA ARG A 161 4.34 18.73 8.37
C ARG A 161 3.19 18.47 9.34
N ASN A 162 2.16 19.32 9.31
CA ASN A 162 0.98 19.13 10.16
C ASN A 162 0.25 17.83 9.84
N VAL A 163 0.20 17.43 8.57
CA VAL A 163 -0.38 16.14 8.17
C VAL A 163 0.37 14.96 8.82
N LEU A 164 1.70 15.01 8.87
CA LEU A 164 2.50 13.96 9.50
C LEU A 164 2.31 13.93 11.04
N ARG A 165 1.99 15.04 11.67
CA ARG A 165 1.72 15.11 13.12
C ARG A 165 0.44 14.43 13.54
N ASN A 166 -0.46 14.17 12.61
CA ASN A 166 -1.71 13.45 12.86
C ASN A 166 -1.49 11.93 13.07
N PHE A 167 -0.32 11.39 12.72
CA PHE A 167 0.00 10.01 13.06
C PHE A 167 0.35 9.87 14.54
N ASP A 168 -0.24 8.89 15.22
CA ASP A 168 0.13 8.54 16.59
C ASP A 168 1.51 7.91 16.64
N HIS A 169 1.90 7.15 15.60
CA HIS A 169 3.25 6.63 15.46
C HIS A 169 3.61 6.39 13.99
N ILE A 170 4.89 6.55 13.65
CA ILE A 170 5.42 6.34 12.30
C ILE A 170 6.49 5.26 12.36
N PHE A 171 6.22 4.12 11.72
CA PHE A 171 7.18 3.03 11.55
C PHE A 171 7.94 3.22 10.23
N VAL A 172 9.23 3.51 10.32
CA VAL A 172 10.08 3.82 9.18
C VAL A 172 11.05 2.69 8.85
N GLN A 173 11.50 2.64 7.60
CA GLN A 173 12.39 1.57 7.15
C GLN A 173 13.85 1.75 7.61
N ASN A 174 14.30 2.97 7.95
CA ASN A 174 15.71 3.22 8.25
C ASN A 174 15.94 4.40 9.19
N GLU A 175 17.08 4.42 9.84
CA GLU A 175 17.52 5.47 10.76
C GLU A 175 17.62 6.85 10.09
N ARG A 176 17.90 6.91 8.79
CA ARG A 176 17.95 8.16 8.04
C ARG A 176 16.60 8.87 8.03
N SER A 177 15.52 8.10 7.81
CA SER A 177 14.14 8.60 7.86
C SER A 177 13.78 9.12 9.25
N LYS A 178 14.13 8.37 10.31
CA LYS A 178 13.92 8.79 11.71
C LYS A 178 14.62 10.11 11.99
N ARG A 179 15.89 10.27 11.59
CA ARG A 179 16.64 11.53 11.76
C ARG A 179 16.01 12.69 11.00
N TYR A 180 15.45 12.48 9.80
CA TYR A 180 14.75 13.55 9.09
C TYR A 180 13.49 13.99 9.78
N LEU A 181 12.68 13.06 10.30
CA LEU A 181 11.47 13.37 11.06
C LEU A 181 11.77 14.11 12.37
N ALA A 182 12.82 13.71 13.08
CA ALA A 182 13.26 14.39 14.30
C ALA A 182 13.61 15.87 14.04
N LYS A 183 14.23 16.21 12.89
CA LYS A 183 14.54 17.60 12.52
C LYS A 183 13.32 18.52 12.37
N ILE A 184 12.14 17.95 12.18
CA ILE A 184 10.88 18.70 12.08
C ILE A 184 9.97 18.49 13.31
N GLY A 185 10.53 17.97 14.39
CA GLY A 185 9.85 17.80 15.68
C GLY A 185 8.91 16.60 15.75
N ILE A 186 9.09 15.58 14.89
CA ILE A 186 8.33 14.33 14.92
C ILE A 186 9.20 13.24 15.52
N ASN A 187 8.96 12.90 16.79
CA ASN A 187 9.77 11.95 17.57
C ASN A 187 9.10 10.59 17.80
N ARG A 188 7.78 10.47 17.54
CA ARG A 188 7.04 9.21 17.65
C ARG A 188 7.35 8.32 16.45
N VAL A 189 8.59 7.84 16.39
CA VAL A 189 9.14 7.13 15.23
C VAL A 189 9.95 5.91 15.67
N THR A 190 9.65 4.74 15.12
CA THR A 190 10.42 3.51 15.30
C THR A 190 10.95 3.01 13.96
N VAL A 191 12.20 2.56 13.93
CA VAL A 191 12.78 1.91 12.76
C VAL A 191 12.46 0.42 12.81
N VAL A 192 11.82 -0.09 11.77
CA VAL A 192 11.35 -1.49 11.68
C VAL A 192 11.96 -2.26 10.49
N GLY A 193 12.77 -1.59 9.67
CA GLY A 193 13.29 -2.19 8.45
C GLY A 193 12.30 -2.14 7.28
N ASP A 194 12.66 -2.78 6.19
CA ASP A 194 11.83 -2.89 5.00
C ASP A 194 11.01 -4.20 5.07
N THR A 195 9.72 -4.07 5.26
CA THR A 195 8.78 -5.19 5.39
C THR A 195 8.69 -6.08 4.14
N ARG A 196 9.30 -5.69 3.01
CA ARG A 196 9.45 -6.58 1.85
C ARG A 196 10.34 -7.77 2.15
N PHE A 197 11.35 -7.61 3.02
CA PHE A 197 12.20 -8.73 3.43
C PHE A 197 11.43 -9.79 4.22
N ASP A 198 10.52 -9.38 5.09
CA ASP A 198 9.63 -10.31 5.80
C ASP A 198 8.83 -11.15 4.79
N ARG A 199 8.32 -10.51 3.73
CA ARG A 199 7.57 -11.20 2.68
C ARG A 199 8.45 -12.16 1.86
N VAL A 200 9.69 -11.77 1.55
CA VAL A 200 10.65 -12.63 0.84
C VAL A 200 11.00 -13.86 1.67
N LEU A 201 11.24 -13.69 2.97
CA LEU A 201 11.51 -14.80 3.87
C LEU A 201 10.32 -15.78 3.93
N GLN A 202 9.10 -15.26 4.06
CA GLN A 202 7.89 -16.08 4.06
C GLN A 202 7.71 -16.83 2.73
N ILE A 203 7.92 -16.18 1.58
CA ILE A 203 7.85 -16.82 0.26
C ILE A 203 8.89 -17.95 0.16
N ARG A 204 10.09 -17.73 0.69
CA ARG A 204 11.15 -18.75 0.69
C ARG A 204 10.77 -19.96 1.55
N GLU A 205 10.17 -19.74 2.73
CA GLU A 205 9.70 -20.80 3.61
C GLU A 205 8.52 -21.59 3.02
N GLU A 206 7.63 -20.90 2.28
CA GLU A 206 6.48 -21.48 1.60
C GLU A 206 6.81 -22.01 0.18
N ALA A 207 8.08 -21.88 -0.26
CA ALA A 207 8.50 -22.23 -1.61
C ALA A 207 8.22 -23.73 -1.88
N LYS A 208 7.60 -23.98 -3.01
CA LYS A 208 7.31 -25.32 -3.51
C LYS A 208 8.23 -25.63 -4.68
N ASP A 209 8.53 -26.89 -4.85
CA ASP A 209 9.20 -27.35 -6.05
C ASP A 209 8.40 -26.94 -7.29
N LEU A 210 9.11 -26.50 -8.32
CA LEU A 210 8.53 -26.08 -9.58
C LEU A 210 8.94 -27.08 -10.69
N PRO A 211 8.19 -28.18 -10.86
CA PRO A 211 8.61 -29.29 -11.75
C PRO A 211 8.90 -28.84 -13.20
N LEU A 212 8.13 -27.86 -13.71
CA LEU A 212 8.37 -27.30 -15.05
C LEU A 212 9.68 -26.52 -15.13
N VAL A 213 10.07 -25.83 -14.06
CA VAL A 213 11.34 -25.10 -14.00
C VAL A 213 12.50 -26.08 -13.91
N GLU A 214 12.38 -27.13 -13.10
CA GLU A 214 13.41 -28.18 -13.01
C GLU A 214 13.57 -28.94 -14.34
N LEU A 215 12.47 -29.26 -15.00
CA LEU A 215 12.49 -29.86 -16.33
C LEU A 215 13.16 -28.94 -17.38
N PHE A 216 12.82 -27.65 -17.37
CA PHE A 216 13.46 -26.65 -18.23
C PHE A 216 14.96 -26.55 -17.94
N LYS A 217 15.34 -26.43 -16.67
CA LYS A 217 16.73 -26.31 -16.22
C LYS A 217 17.57 -27.52 -16.64
N ASN A 218 17.04 -28.74 -16.44
CA ASN A 218 17.69 -30.01 -16.82
C ASN A 218 19.18 -30.05 -16.48
N ASN A 219 19.53 -29.72 -15.22
CA ASN A 219 20.91 -29.62 -14.70
C ASN A 219 21.83 -28.64 -15.45
N THR A 220 21.28 -27.77 -16.29
CA THR A 220 22.04 -26.74 -16.98
C THR A 220 22.05 -25.44 -16.15
N MET A 221 23.14 -24.69 -16.19
CA MET A 221 23.16 -23.35 -15.63
C MET A 221 22.06 -22.52 -16.28
N THR A 222 21.23 -21.90 -15.44
CA THR A 222 20.06 -21.15 -15.92
C THR A 222 20.10 -19.74 -15.33
N PHE A 223 20.04 -18.74 -16.18
CA PHE A 223 19.91 -17.34 -15.79
C PHE A 223 18.45 -16.93 -15.83
N VAL A 224 17.97 -16.28 -14.77
CA VAL A 224 16.59 -15.79 -14.67
C VAL A 224 16.59 -14.27 -14.63
N ALA A 225 16.11 -13.63 -15.70
CA ALA A 225 15.96 -12.18 -15.79
C ALA A 225 14.58 -11.77 -15.27
N GLY A 226 14.49 -11.48 -13.97
CA GLY A 226 13.24 -11.07 -13.32
C GLY A 226 12.91 -9.59 -13.52
N SER A 227 11.77 -9.28 -14.12
CA SER A 227 11.31 -7.89 -14.39
C SER A 227 12.25 -7.10 -15.31
N SER A 228 12.78 -7.76 -16.32
CA SER A 228 13.61 -7.11 -17.35
C SER A 228 12.78 -6.12 -18.19
N TRP A 229 13.46 -5.14 -18.73
CA TRP A 229 12.93 -4.15 -19.68
C TRP A 229 13.75 -4.19 -20.95
N GLN A 230 13.23 -3.69 -22.05
CA GLN A 230 13.90 -3.69 -23.35
C GLN A 230 15.40 -3.28 -23.28
N PRO A 231 15.81 -2.21 -22.55
CA PRO A 231 17.24 -1.88 -22.43
C PRO A 231 18.09 -2.94 -21.71
N ASP A 232 17.50 -3.69 -20.78
CA ASP A 232 18.21 -4.78 -20.10
C ASP A 232 18.32 -5.98 -21.04
N GLU A 233 17.24 -6.27 -21.77
CA GLU A 233 17.16 -7.36 -22.76
C GLU A 233 18.13 -7.16 -23.91
N ASP A 234 18.27 -5.95 -24.42
CA ASP A 234 19.24 -5.57 -25.45
C ASP A 234 20.70 -5.89 -25.04
N LEU A 235 20.99 -5.90 -23.72
CA LEU A 235 22.33 -6.21 -23.23
C LEU A 235 22.61 -7.71 -23.13
N PHE A 236 21.64 -8.52 -22.74
CA PHE A 236 21.92 -9.92 -22.41
C PHE A 236 21.41 -10.94 -23.43
N ILE A 237 20.39 -10.64 -24.26
CA ILE A 237 19.86 -11.61 -25.24
C ILE A 237 20.94 -12.02 -26.25
N GLU A 238 21.69 -11.06 -26.78
CA GLU A 238 22.78 -11.35 -27.73
C GLU A 238 23.86 -12.25 -27.11
N TYR A 239 24.22 -11.99 -25.86
CA TYR A 239 25.17 -12.81 -25.11
C TYR A 239 24.67 -14.27 -25.00
N PHE A 240 23.42 -14.48 -24.57
CA PHE A 240 22.88 -15.83 -24.40
C PHE A 240 22.66 -16.57 -25.71
N ASN A 241 22.41 -15.86 -26.82
CA ASN A 241 22.37 -16.47 -28.16
C ASN A 241 23.74 -17.03 -28.59
N GLN A 242 24.84 -16.46 -28.08
CA GLN A 242 26.21 -16.93 -28.34
C GLN A 242 26.66 -17.99 -27.32
N HIS A 243 25.95 -18.18 -26.21
CA HIS A 243 26.28 -19.08 -25.12
C HIS A 243 25.17 -20.10 -24.85
N PRO A 244 24.95 -21.06 -25.77
CA PRO A 244 23.84 -22.03 -25.64
C PRO A 244 24.01 -23.02 -24.48
N GLU A 245 25.17 -23.09 -23.84
CA GLU A 245 25.44 -23.84 -22.62
C GLU A 245 24.76 -23.26 -21.38
N VAL A 246 24.27 -22.01 -21.45
CA VAL A 246 23.50 -21.35 -20.39
C VAL A 246 22.09 -21.08 -20.90
N LYS A 247 21.07 -21.51 -20.14
CA LYS A 247 19.66 -21.22 -20.44
C LYS A 247 19.26 -19.84 -19.92
N LEU A 248 18.40 -19.14 -20.67
CA LEU A 248 17.76 -17.88 -20.29
C LEU A 248 16.27 -18.09 -20.08
#